data_96d25cc007fa731443594ec6ede24d42
#
_entry.id   96d25cc007fa731443594ec6ede24d42
#
_cell.length_a   1.000
_cell.length_b   1.000
_cell.length_c   1.000
_cell.angle_alpha   90.00
_cell.angle_beta   90.00
_cell.angle_gamma   90.00
#
_symmetry.space_group_name_H-M   'P 1'
#
loop_
_entity.id
_entity.type
_entity.pdbx_description
1 polymer ?
#
loop_
_entity_poly.entity_id
_entity_poly.type
_entity_poly.pdbx_seq_one_letter_code
_entity_poly.pdbx_strand_id
1 'polypeptide(L)' 'MTDHESKAQILATAMTIFAEKGFAKASMNDVVRASGLSKGGVYWHFKSKDALVAAIFDQFFMEQLTLLDEVMACE' A
#
# COMPACT_ATOMS: atom_id res chain seq x y z
N MET A 1 14.32 -1.79 -12.13
CA MET A 1 13.28 -1.79 -11.10
C MET A 1 12.00 -2.38 -11.67
N THR A 2 11.40 -3.31 -10.97
CA THR A 2 10.21 -4.00 -11.45
C THR A 2 8.94 -3.28 -10.95
N ASP A 3 7.80 -3.56 -11.62
CA ASP A 3 6.52 -3.01 -11.18
C ASP A 3 6.18 -3.43 -9.76
N HIS A 4 6.57 -4.65 -9.38
CA HIS A 4 6.37 -5.16 -8.02
C HIS A 4 7.05 -4.30 -6.97
N GLU A 5 8.29 -3.91 -7.24
CA GLU A 5 9.05 -3.11 -6.29
C GLU A 5 8.44 -1.71 -6.16
N SER A 6 8.02 -1.13 -7.26
CA SER A 6 7.38 0.19 -7.24
C SER A 6 6.07 0.15 -6.47
N LYS A 7 5.27 -0.87 -6.71
CA LYS A 7 3.99 -1.02 -6.01
C LYS A 7 4.19 -1.18 -4.51
N ALA A 8 5.12 -2.03 -4.11
CA ALA A 8 5.42 -2.26 -2.70
C ALA A 8 5.93 -0.98 -2.03
N GLN A 9 6.77 -0.24 -2.73
CA GLN A 9 7.30 1.02 -2.22
C GLN A 9 6.19 2.05 -2.00
N ILE A 10 5.26 2.15 -2.95
CA ILE A 10 4.12 3.07 -2.84
C ILE A 10 3.25 2.69 -1.64
N LEU A 11 2.96 1.41 -1.47
CA LEU A 11 2.12 0.96 -0.36
C LEU A 11 2.78 1.22 0.99
N ALA A 12 4.07 0.92 1.11
CA ALA A 12 4.80 1.18 2.35
C ALA A 12 4.81 2.68 2.67
N THR A 13 5.04 3.51 1.66
CA THR A 13 5.04 4.95 1.83
C THR A 13 3.67 5.46 2.25
N ALA A 14 2.62 4.95 1.61
CA ALA A 14 1.25 5.35 1.93
C ALA A 14 0.90 4.99 3.37
N MET A 15 1.29 3.80 3.82
CA MET A 15 1.05 3.40 5.21
C MET A 15 1.70 4.36 6.19
N THR A 16 2.94 4.76 5.92
CA THR A 16 3.65 5.72 6.76
C THR A 16 2.94 7.06 6.79
N ILE A 17 2.55 7.57 5.63
CA ILE A 17 1.87 8.87 5.53
C ILE A 17 0.53 8.83 6.25
N PHE A 18 -0.24 7.75 6.08
CA PHE A 18 -1.53 7.62 6.75
C PHE A 18 -1.36 7.52 8.27
N ALA A 19 -0.31 6.85 8.73
CA ALA A 19 -0.03 6.76 10.15
C ALA A 19 0.37 8.10 10.76
N GLU A 20 1.13 8.89 10.01
CA GLU A 20 1.62 10.19 10.51
C GLU A 20 0.56 11.28 10.45
N LYS A 21 -0.16 11.37 9.35
CA LYS A 21 -1.11 12.47 9.11
C LYS A 21 -2.56 12.09 9.32
N GLY A 22 -2.86 10.80 9.32
CA GLY A 22 -4.23 10.33 9.29
C GLY A 22 -4.77 10.30 7.87
N PHE A 23 -5.72 9.41 7.62
CA PHE A 23 -6.23 9.20 6.27
C PHE A 23 -6.85 10.48 5.69
N ALA A 24 -7.63 11.20 6.50
CA ALA A 24 -8.34 12.38 6.02
C ALA A 24 -7.40 13.48 5.56
N LYS A 25 -6.28 13.67 6.26
CA LYS A 25 -5.34 14.75 5.95
C LYS A 25 -4.29 14.34 4.92
N ALA A 26 -4.06 13.06 4.76
CA ALA A 26 -3.09 12.57 3.78
C ALA A 26 -3.64 12.75 2.36
N SER A 27 -2.74 13.04 1.42
CA SER A 27 -3.13 13.24 0.02
C SER A 27 -2.28 12.37 -0.88
N MET A 28 -2.75 12.16 -2.11
CA MET A 28 -1.95 11.46 -3.12
C MET A 28 -0.64 12.19 -3.38
N ASN A 29 -0.65 13.52 -3.35
CA ASN A 29 0.58 14.28 -3.52
C ASN A 29 1.60 13.99 -2.42
N ASP A 30 1.14 13.80 -1.19
CA ASP A 30 2.04 13.43 -0.10
C ASP A 30 2.72 12.11 -0.38
N VAL A 31 1.95 11.14 -0.88
CA VAL A 31 2.49 9.82 -1.21
C VAL A 31 3.49 9.93 -2.38
N VAL A 32 3.13 10.71 -3.41
CA VAL A 32 4.02 10.90 -4.55
C VAL A 32 5.37 11.47 -4.10
N ARG A 33 5.35 12.53 -3.30
CA ARG A 33 6.58 13.16 -2.83
C ARG A 33 7.42 12.23 -1.96
N ALA A 34 6.77 11.54 -1.05
CA ALA A 34 7.47 10.68 -0.10
C ALA A 34 8.00 9.39 -0.74
N SER A 35 7.34 8.92 -1.79
CA SER A 35 7.75 7.69 -2.47
C SER A 35 9.02 7.87 -3.31
N GLY A 36 9.31 9.10 -3.71
CA GLY A 36 10.43 9.34 -4.60
C GLY A 36 10.16 8.96 -6.05
N LEU A 37 8.94 8.56 -6.35
CA LEU A 37 8.54 8.19 -7.70
C LEU A 37 7.82 9.36 -8.38
N SER A 38 7.66 9.25 -9.69
CA SER A 38 6.94 10.28 -10.43
C SER A 38 5.44 10.19 -10.14
N LYS A 39 4.75 11.31 -10.33
CA LYS A 39 3.30 11.34 -10.18
C LYS A 39 2.64 10.32 -11.11
N GLY A 40 3.09 10.26 -12.35
CA GLY A 40 2.56 9.29 -13.30
C GLY A 40 2.77 7.85 -12.87
N GLY A 41 3.93 7.57 -12.29
CA GLY A 41 4.23 6.23 -11.79
C GLY A 41 3.31 5.80 -10.66
N VAL A 42 3.08 6.72 -9.71
CA VAL A 42 2.19 6.42 -8.60
C VAL A 42 0.75 6.23 -9.09
N TYR A 43 0.27 7.13 -9.95
CA TYR A 43 -1.10 7.06 -10.46
C TYR A 43 -1.30 5.90 -11.44
N TRP A 44 -0.24 5.39 -12.03
CA TRP A 44 -0.30 4.16 -12.82
C TRP A 44 -0.75 2.98 -11.96
N HIS A 45 -0.23 2.89 -10.75
CA HIS A 45 -0.55 1.79 -9.84
C HIS A 45 -1.84 2.02 -9.06
N PHE A 46 -2.06 3.25 -8.60
CA PHE A 46 -3.19 3.56 -7.72
C PHE A 46 -3.81 4.89 -8.15
N LYS A 47 -5.07 4.85 -8.51
CA LYS A 47 -5.75 6.00 -9.08
C LYS A 47 -6.24 7.00 -8.04
N SER A 48 -6.36 6.55 -6.79
CA SER A 48 -6.93 7.39 -5.74
C SER A 48 -6.43 6.95 -4.38
N LYS A 49 -6.68 7.78 -3.37
CA LYS A 49 -6.36 7.44 -1.99
C LYS A 49 -7.15 6.21 -1.54
N ASP A 50 -8.41 6.10 -1.98
CA ASP A 50 -9.23 4.93 -1.65
C ASP A 50 -8.63 3.65 -2.23
N ALA A 51 -8.08 3.72 -3.43
CA ALA A 51 -7.42 2.58 -4.05
C ALA A 51 -6.20 2.14 -3.26
N LEU A 52 -5.44 3.10 -2.71
CA LEU A 52 -4.31 2.79 -1.85
C LEU A 52 -4.76 2.07 -0.59
N VAL A 53 -5.80 2.56 0.06
CA VAL A 53 -6.31 1.94 1.28
C VAL A 53 -6.80 0.53 1.00
N ALA A 54 -7.53 0.34 -0.09
CA ALA A 54 -8.02 -0.99 -0.46
C ALA A 54 -6.87 -1.97 -0.66
N ALA A 55 -5.80 -1.53 -1.32
CA ALA A 55 -4.65 -2.37 -1.56
C ALA A 55 -3.92 -2.72 -0.27
N ILE A 56 -3.82 -1.77 0.65
CA ILE A 56 -3.19 -2.00 1.96
C ILE A 56 -3.99 -3.05 2.73
N PHE A 57 -5.32 -2.92 2.76
CA PHE A 57 -6.16 -3.89 3.44
C PHE A 57 -6.08 -5.26 2.80
N ASP A 58 -6.06 -5.33 1.47
CA ASP A 58 -5.92 -6.59 0.76
C ASP A 58 -4.64 -7.32 1.15
N GLN A 59 -3.53 -6.59 1.18
CA GLN A 59 -2.26 -7.18 1.53
C GLN A 59 -2.27 -7.71 2.96
N PHE A 60 -2.78 -6.91 3.88
CA PHE A 60 -2.86 -7.29 5.28
C PHE A 60 -3.77 -8.51 5.45
N PHE A 61 -4.91 -8.51 4.78
CA PHE A 61 -5.88 -9.59 4.86
C PHE A 61 -5.30 -10.89 4.31
N MET A 62 -4.58 -10.83 3.21
CA MET A 62 -3.94 -12.00 2.62
C MET A 62 -2.90 -12.61 3.56
N GLU A 63 -2.14 -11.77 4.25
CA GLU A 63 -1.18 -12.25 5.25
C GLU A 63 -1.87 -13.00 6.37
N GLN A 64 -3.01 -12.49 6.84
CA GLN A 64 -3.79 -13.15 7.88
C GLN A 64 -4.31 -14.50 7.42
N LEU A 65 -4.83 -14.56 6.20
CA LEU A 65 -5.33 -15.81 5.65
C LEU A 65 -4.21 -16.84 5.49
N THR A 66 -3.04 -16.42 5.06
CA THR A 66 -1.89 -17.31 4.91
C THR A 66 -1.52 -17.93 6.26
N LEU A 67 -1.49 -17.11 7.31
CA LEU A 67 -1.19 -17.59 8.65
C LEU A 67 -2.22 -18.61 9.14
N LEU A 68 -3.49 -18.33 8.89
CA LEU A 68 -4.56 -19.27 9.26
C LEU A 68 -4.41 -20.58 8.52
N ASP A 69 -4.13 -20.53 7.23
CA ASP A 69 -3.91 -21.72 6.43
C ASP A 69 -2.76 -22.55 6.95
N GLU A 70 -1.67 -21.91 7.33
CA GLU A 70 -0.51 -22.61 7.87
C GLU A 70 -0.85 -23.29 9.20
N VAL A 71 -1.58 -22.61 10.06
CA VAL A 71 -1.97 -23.17 11.35
C VAL A 71 -2.88 -24.37 11.15
N MET A 72 -3.84 -24.24 10.25
CA MET A 72 -4.76 -25.34 10.00
C MET A 72 -4.10 -26.51 9.29
N ALA A 73 -3.12 -26.23 8.44
CA ALA A 73 -2.41 -27.28 7.74
C ALA A 73 -1.51 -28.10 8.66
N CYS A 74 -1.13 -27.54 9.79
CA CYS A 74 -0.27 -28.22 10.75
C CYS A 74 -1.00 -29.27 11.61
N GLU A 75 -2.29 -29.33 11.48
CA GLU A 75 -3.06 -30.38 12.17
C GLU A 75 -2.91 -31.69 11.44
#